data_2a4eb96dbfddc9f68301765f3724357e
#
_entry.id   2a4eb96dbfddc9f68301765f3724357e
#
_cell.length_a   1.000
_cell.length_b   1.000
_cell.length_c   1.000
_cell.angle_alpha   90.00
_cell.angle_beta   90.00
_cell.angle_gamma   90.00
#
_symmetry.space_group_name_H-M   'P 1'
#
loop_
_entity.id
_entity.type
_entity.pdbx_description
1 polymer ?
#
loop_
_entity_poly.entity_id
_entity_poly.type
_entity_poly.pdbx_seq_one_letter_code
_entity_poly.pdbx_strand_id
1 'polypeptide(L)'
;MKIRSICFLAAVVQLLPLATSYANAAGESGVASVYSTESGGRTASGAQLNPGALTAAHRSFPFGSRVRVTNRRNGRSVVVTVNDRGPFVRGRIIDVTPAAAQALGFSGLTQVTVERE
;
A
#
# COMPACT_ATOMS: atom_id res chain seq x y z
N MET A 1 -49.87 -40.57 -10.33
CA MET A 1 -49.34 -40.32 -10.34
C MET A 1 -48.52 -39.71 -9.99
N LYS A 2 -48.05 -39.31 -9.95
CA LYS A 2 -47.26 -38.93 -9.77
C LYS A 2 -46.46 -38.11 -9.53
N ILE A 3 -45.97 -37.66 -9.33
CA ILE A 3 -45.20 -37.01 -9.15
C ILE A 3 -44.23 -36.62 -8.95
N ARG A 4 -43.83 -36.33 -8.89
CA ARG A 4 -42.83 -36.01 -8.73
C ARG A 4 -42.08 -35.21 -8.31
N SER A 5 -41.66 -34.97 -7.96
CA SER A 5 -40.91 -34.34 -7.51
C SER A 5 -39.97 -33.85 -7.64
N ILE A 6 -39.51 -33.43 -7.69
CA ILE A 6 -38.54 -32.94 -7.88
C ILE A 6 -37.80 -32.25 -7.33
N CYS A 7 -37.40 -32.01 -7.00
CA CYS A 7 -36.62 -31.43 -6.47
C CYS A 7 -35.76 -30.90 -6.67
N PHE A 8 -35.35 -30.39 -6.72
CA PHE A 8 -34.42 -29.90 -6.83
C PHE A 8 -33.65 -29.25 -6.39
N LEU A 9 -33.15 -29.09 -6.31
CA LEU A 9 -32.39 -28.69 -5.99
C LEU A 9 -31.76 -27.87 -5.97
N ALA A 10 -31.24 -27.36 -5.73
CA ALA A 10 -30.88 -26.53 -5.65
C ALA A 10 -29.73 -26.31 -5.51
N ALA A 11 -29.21 -26.09 -5.92
CA ALA A 11 -28.06 -25.99 -6.02
C ALA A 11 -27.58 -24.87 -5.51
N VAL A 12 -27.23 -24.67 -4.81
CA VAL A 12 -26.82 -23.69 -4.35
C VAL A 12 -25.62 -23.42 -4.54
N VAL A 13 -25.23 -22.76 -4.99
CA VAL A 13 -24.13 -22.47 -5.25
C VAL A 13 -23.54 -21.63 -4.49
N GLN A 14 -22.83 -21.62 -4.03
CA GLN A 14 -22.21 -20.93 -3.24
C GLN A 14 -21.23 -20.31 -3.68
N LEU A 15 -21.01 -19.44 -3.73
CA LEU A 15 -20.14 -18.78 -4.09
C LEU A 15 -19.21 -18.52 -3.21
N LEU A 16 -18.28 -18.62 -3.23
CA LEU A 16 -17.34 -18.42 -2.48
C LEU A 16 -16.67 -17.35 -2.58
N PRO A 17 -16.32 -16.87 -1.86
CA PRO A 17 -15.72 -15.80 -1.82
C PRO A 17 -14.46 -15.69 -2.17
N LEU A 18 -14.22 -15.07 -2.88
CA LEU A 18 -13.07 -14.81 -3.25
C LEU A 18 -12.47 -13.84 -2.42
N ALA A 19 -13.05 -13.36 -1.50
CA ALA A 19 -12.50 -12.31 -0.73
C ALA A 19 -11.19 -12.64 -0.14
N THR A 20 -10.93 -13.85 0.05
CA THR A 20 -9.69 -14.18 0.63
C THR A 20 -8.54 -13.73 -0.17
N SER A 21 -8.65 -13.73 -1.44
CA SER A 21 -7.51 -13.33 -2.18
C SER A 21 -7.30 -11.85 -2.10
N TYR A 22 -8.35 -11.12 -1.82
CA TYR A 22 -8.15 -9.74 -1.68
C TYR A 22 -7.52 -9.40 -0.38
N ALA A 23 -7.74 -10.16 0.62
CA ALA A 23 -7.17 -9.88 1.91
C ALA A 23 -5.67 -9.77 1.81
N ASN A 24 -5.08 -10.55 0.96
CA ASN A 24 -3.64 -10.51 0.84
C ASN A 24 -3.16 -9.33 0.07
N ALA A 25 -3.97 -8.85 -0.81
CA ALA A 25 -3.60 -7.69 -1.57
C ALA A 25 -3.98 -6.44 -0.84
N ALA A 26 -4.79 -6.59 0.15
CA ALA A 26 -5.24 -5.45 0.86
C ALA A 26 -4.05 -4.84 1.49
N GLY A 27 -3.99 -3.66 1.53
CA GLY A 27 -2.86 -3.01 2.05
C GLY A 27 -2.85 -2.96 3.53
N GLU A 28 -1.97 -2.23 4.05
CA GLU A 28 -1.93 -1.95 5.46
C GLU A 28 -2.23 -0.48 5.66
N SER A 29 -2.66 -0.15 6.86
CA SER A 29 -2.96 1.21 7.25
C SER A 29 -1.98 1.63 8.33
N GLY A 30 -1.61 2.88 8.31
CA GLY A 30 -0.73 3.41 9.32
C GLY A 30 -0.31 4.81 8.97
N VAL A 31 0.77 5.25 9.59
CA VAL A 31 1.25 6.61 9.43
C VAL A 31 2.35 6.67 8.39
N ALA A 32 2.23 7.62 7.48
CA ALA A 32 3.29 7.94 6.55
C ALA A 32 4.07 9.15 7.05
N SER A 33 5.34 9.15 6.78
CA SER A 33 6.19 10.31 7.05
C SER A 33 6.97 10.65 5.80
N VAL A 34 7.66 11.78 5.85
CA VAL A 34 8.43 12.26 4.72
C VAL A 34 9.91 12.07 5.04
N TYR A 35 10.68 11.60 4.09
CA TYR A 35 12.11 11.50 4.26
C TYR A 35 12.71 12.84 4.66
N SER A 36 13.69 12.77 5.53
CA SER A 36 14.53 13.92 5.79
C SER A 36 15.53 14.03 4.64
N THR A 37 15.54 15.15 3.99
CA THR A 37 16.46 15.35 2.87
C THR A 37 17.87 15.73 3.33
N GLU A 38 18.04 15.91 4.62
CA GLU A 38 19.34 16.33 5.11
C GLU A 38 20.34 15.22 5.17
N SER A 39 19.88 14.02 5.26
CA SER A 39 20.80 12.90 5.37
C SER A 39 21.34 12.46 4.04
N GLY A 40 20.85 12.96 2.97
CA GLY A 40 21.21 12.66 1.65
C GLY A 40 21.93 11.41 1.50
N GLY A 41 21.80 10.51 1.02
CA GLY A 41 22.56 9.36 0.98
C GLY A 41 21.98 8.30 0.09
N ARG A 42 22.53 7.13 0.23
CA ARG A 42 22.05 6.02 -0.52
C ARG A 42 20.96 5.32 0.23
N THR A 43 20.00 4.82 -0.51
CA THR A 43 18.95 4.00 0.06
C THR A 43 19.48 2.58 0.27
N ALA A 44 18.69 1.76 0.94
CA ALA A 44 19.10 0.39 1.20
C ALA A 44 19.24 -0.44 -0.08
N SER A 45 18.57 -0.04 -1.15
CA SER A 45 18.72 -0.72 -2.44
C SER A 45 20.01 -0.35 -3.14
N GLY A 46 20.74 0.63 -2.63
CA GLY A 46 21.97 1.11 -3.26
C GLY A 46 21.73 2.31 -4.15
N ALA A 47 20.49 2.70 -4.36
CA ALA A 47 20.18 3.85 -5.19
C ALA A 47 20.41 5.12 -4.40
N GLN A 48 20.69 6.20 -5.09
CA GLN A 48 20.81 7.48 -4.44
C GLN A 48 19.41 8.04 -4.16
N LEU A 49 19.21 8.60 -3.00
CA LEU A 49 17.93 9.21 -2.69
C LEU A 49 17.69 10.41 -3.56
N ASN A 50 16.56 10.42 -4.24
CA ASN A 50 16.17 11.53 -5.08
C ASN A 50 14.86 12.11 -4.55
N PRO A 51 14.90 13.27 -3.91
CA PRO A 51 13.67 13.86 -3.34
C PRO A 51 12.61 14.18 -4.37
N GLY A 52 12.99 14.34 -5.62
CA GLY A 52 12.05 14.64 -6.68
C GLY A 52 11.42 13.41 -7.34
N ALA A 53 11.85 12.23 -6.94
CA ALA A 53 11.31 11.01 -7.51
C ALA A 53 10.17 10.48 -6.63
N LEU A 54 9.33 9.64 -7.20
CA LEU A 54 8.22 9.04 -6.45
C LEU A 54 8.67 7.69 -5.91
N THR A 55 9.40 7.72 -4.80
CA THR A 55 9.92 6.52 -4.16
C THR A 55 9.62 6.55 -2.68
N ALA A 56 9.85 5.43 -2.02
CA ALA A 56 9.54 5.31 -0.61
C ALA A 56 10.35 4.21 0.05
N ALA A 57 10.40 4.27 1.36
CA ALA A 57 10.93 3.20 2.19
C ALA A 57 9.78 2.42 2.79
N HIS A 58 9.89 1.11 2.76
CA HIS A 58 8.94 0.21 3.40
C HIS A 58 9.74 -0.89 4.08
N ARG A 59 9.18 -1.43 5.17
CA ARG A 59 9.94 -2.38 5.98
C ARG A 59 10.16 -3.73 5.29
N SER A 60 9.26 -4.15 4.45
CA SER A 60 9.33 -5.52 3.94
C SER A 60 9.01 -5.70 2.47
N PHE A 61 8.35 -4.77 1.81
CA PHE A 61 8.06 -4.98 0.39
C PHE A 61 9.37 -5.05 -0.40
N PRO A 62 9.45 -5.96 -1.35
CA PRO A 62 10.68 -6.07 -2.15
C PRO A 62 11.04 -4.77 -2.86
N PHE A 63 12.33 -4.53 -3.01
CA PHE A 63 12.77 -3.37 -3.78
C PHE A 63 12.23 -3.48 -5.19
N GLY A 64 11.76 -2.36 -5.72
CA GLY A 64 11.13 -2.33 -7.03
C GLY A 64 9.62 -2.49 -6.97
N SER A 65 9.07 -2.82 -5.80
CA SER A 65 7.62 -2.92 -5.67
C SER A 65 6.98 -1.58 -5.95
N ARG A 66 5.90 -1.62 -6.70
CA ARG A 66 5.08 -0.44 -6.91
C ARG A 66 3.94 -0.49 -5.91
N VAL A 67 3.74 0.59 -5.23
CA VAL A 67 2.80 0.65 -4.12
C VAL A 67 1.93 1.88 -4.26
N ARG A 68 0.63 1.68 -4.19
CA ARG A 68 -0.29 2.81 -4.18
C ARG A 68 -0.46 3.26 -2.74
N VAL A 69 -0.17 4.50 -2.51
CA VAL A 69 -0.33 5.12 -1.21
C VAL A 69 -1.51 6.06 -1.29
N THR A 70 -2.43 5.95 -0.37
CA THR A 70 -3.60 6.83 -0.33
C THR A 70 -3.61 7.58 0.99
N ASN A 71 -3.69 8.89 0.90
CA ASN A 71 -3.80 9.75 2.06
C ASN A 71 -5.24 9.71 2.53
N ARG A 72 -5.46 9.17 3.71
CA ARG A 72 -6.82 8.98 4.21
C ARG A 72 -7.52 10.27 4.60
N ARG A 73 -6.77 11.34 4.75
CA ARG A 73 -7.38 12.61 5.13
C ARG A 73 -8.01 13.34 3.96
N ASN A 74 -7.48 13.16 2.77
CA ASN A 74 -7.99 13.89 1.61
C ASN A 74 -8.30 12.99 0.42
N GLY A 75 -8.02 11.68 0.51
CA GLY A 75 -8.33 10.75 -0.56
C GLY A 75 -7.36 10.74 -1.73
N ARG A 76 -6.33 11.57 -1.70
CA ARG A 76 -5.36 11.60 -2.80
C ARG A 76 -4.46 10.39 -2.73
N SER A 77 -4.05 9.91 -3.88
CA SER A 77 -3.16 8.75 -3.93
C SER A 77 -2.07 8.96 -4.95
N VAL A 78 -1.00 8.20 -4.77
CA VAL A 78 0.13 8.22 -5.70
C VAL A 78 0.76 6.84 -5.66
N VAL A 79 1.36 6.44 -6.76
CA VAL A 79 2.11 5.18 -6.81
C VAL A 79 3.58 5.51 -6.65
N VAL A 80 4.22 4.82 -5.72
CA VAL A 80 5.64 5.00 -5.46
C VAL A 80 6.36 3.67 -5.65
N THR A 81 7.66 3.73 -5.87
CA THR A 81 8.49 2.54 -5.97
C THR A 81 9.29 2.40 -4.68
N VAL A 82 9.26 1.22 -4.10
CA VAL A 82 10.00 0.96 -2.87
C VAL A 82 11.46 0.74 -3.23
N ASN A 83 12.34 1.51 -2.63
CA ASN A 83 13.78 1.35 -2.85
C ASN A 83 14.59 1.47 -1.56
N ASP A 84 13.92 1.46 -0.43
CA ASP A 84 14.62 1.62 0.85
C ASP A 84 13.89 0.85 1.93
N ARG A 85 14.53 0.73 3.08
CA ARG A 85 13.99 0.03 4.25
C ARG A 85 13.68 1.03 5.36
N GLY A 86 12.63 0.73 6.09
CA GLY A 86 12.08 1.55 7.15
C GLY A 86 10.69 1.99 6.77
N PRO A 87 10.09 2.80 7.60
CA PRO A 87 10.56 3.34 8.86
C PRO A 87 10.48 2.29 9.97
N PHE A 88 11.27 2.50 11.01
CA PHE A 88 11.29 1.58 12.14
C PHE A 88 10.71 2.21 13.39
N VAL A 89 9.94 3.26 13.20
CA VAL A 89 9.24 3.93 14.29
C VAL A 89 7.85 3.33 14.40
N ARG A 90 7.46 3.01 15.62
CA ARG A 90 6.18 2.37 15.83
C ARG A 90 5.03 3.16 15.23
N GLY A 91 4.15 2.48 14.52
CA GLY A 91 2.98 3.09 13.89
C GLY A 91 3.23 3.69 12.53
N ARG A 92 4.49 3.92 12.17
CA ARG A 92 4.82 4.44 10.85
C ARG A 92 5.10 3.27 9.93
N ILE A 93 4.49 3.29 8.77
CA ILE A 93 4.59 2.17 7.84
C ILE A 93 5.28 2.50 6.54
N ILE A 94 5.44 3.77 6.23
CA ILE A 94 6.08 4.15 4.98
C ILE A 94 6.67 5.55 5.12
N ASP A 95 7.86 5.74 4.55
CA ASP A 95 8.47 7.05 4.44
C ASP A 95 8.49 7.38 2.96
N VAL A 96 7.91 8.50 2.58
CA VAL A 96 7.84 8.86 1.16
C VAL A 96 8.73 10.06 0.88
N THR A 97 9.12 10.20 -0.37
CA THR A 97 9.91 11.36 -0.79
C THR A 97 9.08 12.63 -0.70
N PRO A 98 9.74 13.78 -0.65
CA PRO A 98 9.02 15.04 -0.71
C PRO A 98 8.10 15.17 -1.92
N ALA A 99 8.53 14.66 -3.07
CA ALA A 99 7.68 14.71 -4.26
C ALA A 99 6.41 13.89 -4.06
N ALA A 100 6.52 12.71 -3.46
CA ALA A 100 5.34 11.89 -3.20
C ALA A 100 4.46 12.55 -2.14
N ALA A 101 5.04 13.14 -1.11
CA ALA A 101 4.26 13.83 -0.09
C ALA A 101 3.49 14.99 -0.70
N GLN A 102 4.11 15.71 -1.62
CA GLN A 102 3.44 16.81 -2.30
C GLN A 102 2.25 16.29 -3.12
N ALA A 103 2.45 15.19 -3.83
CA ALA A 103 1.37 14.58 -4.59
C ALA A 103 0.23 14.12 -3.69
N LEU A 104 0.55 13.65 -2.49
CA LEU A 104 -0.43 13.20 -1.52
C LEU A 104 -1.06 14.36 -0.74
N GLY A 105 -0.48 15.53 -0.83
CA GLY A 105 -1.04 16.71 -0.18
C GLY A 105 -0.79 16.75 1.32
N PHE A 106 0.38 16.32 1.78
CA PHE A 106 0.68 16.41 3.20
C PHE A 106 2.14 16.78 3.44
N SER A 107 2.39 17.23 4.64
CA SER A 107 3.73 17.43 5.16
C SER A 107 3.73 16.87 6.58
N GLY A 108 4.89 16.44 7.06
CA GLY A 108 4.97 15.86 8.39
C GLY A 108 4.45 14.44 8.39
N LEU A 109 3.30 14.23 9.00
CA LEU A 109 2.72 12.91 9.16
C LEU A 109 1.28 12.89 8.68
N THR A 110 0.84 11.77 8.13
CA THR A 110 -0.57 11.61 7.81
C THR A 110 -0.92 10.12 7.83
N GLN A 111 -2.20 9.84 7.98
CA GLN A 111 -2.72 8.48 7.94
C GLN A 111 -2.88 8.07 6.49
N VAL A 112 -2.38 6.90 6.17
CA VAL A 112 -2.45 6.37 4.80
C VAL A 112 -2.85 4.91 4.80
N THR A 113 -3.24 4.44 3.62
CA THR A 113 -3.26 3.03 3.31
C THR A 113 -2.26 2.79 2.20
N VAL A 114 -1.64 1.62 2.19
CA VAL A 114 -0.69 1.25 1.15
C VAL A 114 -1.09 -0.10 0.58
N GLU A 115 -0.99 -0.22 -0.74
CA GLU A 115 -1.34 -1.45 -1.43
C GLU A 115 -0.32 -1.71 -2.51
N ARG A 116 0.22 -2.92 -2.55
CA ARG A 116 1.12 -3.28 -3.65
C ARG A 116 0.32 -3.47 -4.92
N GLU A 117 0.87 -3.02 -6.01
CA GLU A 117 0.28 -3.26 -7.32
C GLU A 117 0.79 -4.54 -7.93
#